data_56725f6dcbc9b3f7192142c6c99315cf
#
_entry.id   56725f6dcbc9b3f7192142c6c99315cf
#
_cell.length_a   1.000
_cell.length_b   1.000
_cell.length_c   1.000
_cell.angle_alpha   90.00
_cell.angle_beta   90.00
_cell.angle_gamma   90.00
#
_symmetry.space_group_name_H-M   'P 1'
#
loop_
_entity.id
_entity.type
_entity.pdbx_description
1 polymer ?
#
loop_
_entity_poly.entity_id
_entity_poly.type
_entity_poly.pdbx_seq_one_letter_code
_entity_poly.pdbx_strand_id
1 'polypeptide(L)'
;MKFTEYEMEVLQSFREINPSIVFHPGNKIATISNNKNILAVADFPAFSFPKKAPIYDLGNLINSIKTLSYQTTADVEFQEQKVDIVNSGSRIKYYYAEERMVTQPPDAIQDLGEPVVSTKLDITHLIQIQKIASTYQLPDICFTGFEGKLTAVVTDKRNKTSNSLEIGLGSVDKDFCFCLKIENLSVIRPSSATYNPCTGYKLDIFGCKVAKFTGLISKNAENSVGSLEYLIALEPDSEY
;
A
#
# COMPACT_ATOMS: atom_id res chain seq x y z
N MET A 1 -18.07 1.07 -14.36
CA MET A 1 -17.64 0.92 -12.97
C MET A 1 -17.51 2.30 -12.36
N LYS A 2 -17.77 2.47 -11.04
CA LYS A 2 -17.60 3.75 -10.34
C LYS A 2 -16.67 3.55 -9.16
N PHE A 3 -15.53 4.21 -9.15
CA PHE A 3 -14.59 4.14 -8.04
C PHE A 3 -15.04 5.05 -6.89
N THR A 4 -15.01 4.55 -5.67
CA THR A 4 -15.18 5.33 -4.44
C THR A 4 -13.93 6.14 -4.12
N GLU A 5 -14.03 7.11 -3.19
CA GLU A 5 -12.87 7.88 -2.72
C GLU A 5 -11.76 6.95 -2.18
N TYR A 6 -12.13 5.94 -1.38
CA TYR A 6 -11.17 5.02 -0.78
C TYR A 6 -10.47 4.15 -1.83
N GLU A 7 -11.19 3.64 -2.84
CA GLU A 7 -10.57 2.89 -3.95
C GLU A 7 -9.62 3.77 -4.76
N MET A 8 -9.98 5.04 -4.97
CA MET A 8 -9.08 6.00 -5.64
C MET A 8 -7.83 6.30 -4.81
N GLU A 9 -7.91 6.30 -3.47
CA GLU A 9 -6.75 6.44 -2.58
C GLU A 9 -5.85 5.20 -2.62
N VAL A 10 -6.44 3.99 -2.68
CA VAL A 10 -5.68 2.74 -2.87
C VAL A 10 -4.92 2.77 -4.20
N LEU A 11 -5.58 3.18 -5.30
CA LEU A 11 -4.91 3.35 -6.59
C LEU A 11 -3.79 4.39 -6.53
N GLN A 12 -3.97 5.49 -5.78
CA GLN A 12 -2.91 6.48 -5.56
C GLN A 12 -1.73 5.92 -4.78
N SER A 13 -1.98 5.12 -3.73
CA SER A 13 -0.95 4.40 -3.00
C SER A 13 -0.15 3.47 -3.94
N PHE A 14 -0.85 2.76 -4.83
CA PHE A 14 -0.21 1.88 -5.83
C PHE A 14 0.63 2.66 -6.83
N ARG A 15 0.17 3.83 -7.27
CA ARG A 15 0.93 4.74 -8.13
C ARG A 15 2.26 5.19 -7.50
N GLU A 16 2.30 5.40 -6.17
CA GLU A 16 3.56 5.75 -5.47
C GLU A 16 4.56 4.58 -5.46
N ILE A 17 4.07 3.34 -5.54
CA ILE A 17 4.91 2.15 -5.64
C ILE A 17 5.44 1.99 -7.07
N ASN A 18 4.54 2.12 -8.07
CA ASN A 18 4.88 2.04 -9.48
C ASN A 18 3.94 2.94 -10.30
N PRO A 19 4.46 3.81 -11.17
CA PRO A 19 3.63 4.66 -12.01
C PRO A 19 2.80 3.89 -13.04
N SER A 20 3.13 2.62 -13.30
CA SER A 20 2.42 1.75 -14.23
C SER A 20 1.77 0.55 -13.52
N ILE A 21 0.69 0.01 -14.11
CA ILE A 21 -0.01 -1.16 -13.58
C ILE A 21 -0.68 -1.95 -14.70
N VAL A 22 -0.83 -3.27 -14.50
CA VAL A 22 -1.73 -4.08 -15.34
C VAL A 22 -2.94 -4.50 -14.52
N PHE A 23 -4.12 -4.09 -14.94
CA PHE A 23 -5.34 -4.71 -14.44
C PHE A 23 -5.54 -6.06 -15.11
N HIS A 24 -5.70 -7.11 -14.31
CA HIS A 24 -6.00 -8.45 -14.80
C HIS A 24 -7.49 -8.76 -14.66
N PRO A 25 -8.05 -9.69 -15.47
CA PRO A 25 -9.41 -10.15 -15.27
C PRO A 25 -9.68 -10.60 -13.83
N GLY A 26 -10.84 -10.23 -13.30
CA GLY A 26 -11.23 -10.50 -11.91
C GLY A 26 -11.31 -9.25 -11.06
N ASN A 27 -11.12 -9.38 -9.76
CA ASN A 27 -11.33 -8.32 -8.79
C ASN A 27 -10.06 -7.90 -8.03
N LYS A 28 -8.92 -8.54 -8.31
CA LYS A 28 -7.65 -8.23 -7.66
C LYS A 28 -6.78 -7.32 -8.51
N ILE A 29 -6.14 -6.38 -7.86
CA ILE A 29 -5.09 -5.56 -8.44
C ILE A 29 -3.81 -5.73 -7.63
N ALA A 30 -2.67 -5.72 -8.32
CA ALA A 30 -1.37 -5.84 -7.68
C ALA A 30 -0.34 -4.95 -8.37
N THR A 31 0.62 -4.46 -7.61
CA THR A 31 1.74 -3.67 -8.12
C THR A 31 3.03 -4.04 -7.40
N ILE A 32 4.15 -3.81 -8.06
CA ILE A 32 5.49 -4.03 -7.51
C ILE A 32 6.39 -2.85 -7.85
N SER A 33 7.21 -2.41 -6.91
CA SER A 33 8.20 -1.36 -7.16
C SER A 33 9.28 -1.82 -8.15
N ASN A 34 9.90 -0.87 -8.85
CA ASN A 34 10.97 -1.17 -9.80
C ASN A 34 12.15 -1.91 -9.15
N ASN A 35 12.44 -1.59 -7.88
CA ASN A 35 13.50 -2.24 -7.09
C ASN A 35 13.05 -3.57 -6.47
N LYS A 36 11.78 -3.97 -6.68
CA LYS A 36 11.17 -5.20 -6.15
C LYS A 36 11.21 -5.31 -4.61
N ASN A 37 11.32 -4.20 -3.92
CA ASN A 37 11.35 -4.12 -2.45
C ASN A 37 9.97 -3.83 -1.84
N ILE A 38 8.97 -3.47 -2.63
CA ILE A 38 7.58 -3.25 -2.21
C ILE A 38 6.66 -3.96 -3.19
N LEU A 39 5.76 -4.79 -2.66
CA LEU A 39 4.65 -5.38 -3.40
C LEU A 39 3.36 -5.04 -2.68
N ALA A 40 2.33 -4.64 -3.42
CA ALA A 40 1.02 -4.38 -2.85
C ALA A 40 -0.07 -5.13 -3.64
N VAL A 41 -1.07 -5.62 -2.91
CA VAL A 41 -2.23 -6.33 -3.46
C VAL A 41 -3.49 -5.78 -2.82
N ALA A 42 -4.52 -5.52 -3.61
CA ALA A 42 -5.85 -5.16 -3.14
C ALA A 42 -6.91 -5.98 -3.85
N ASP A 43 -7.98 -6.29 -3.14
CA ASP A 43 -9.18 -6.94 -3.65
C ASP A 43 -10.33 -5.94 -3.69
N PHE A 44 -10.93 -5.76 -4.86
CA PHE A 44 -12.09 -4.89 -5.08
C PHE A 44 -13.33 -5.75 -5.39
N PRO A 45 -14.00 -6.33 -4.38
CA PRO A 45 -15.06 -7.30 -4.59
C PRO A 45 -16.28 -6.75 -5.34
N ALA A 46 -16.49 -5.43 -5.35
CA ALA A 46 -17.54 -4.79 -6.14
C ALA A 46 -17.21 -4.69 -7.63
N PHE A 47 -15.96 -4.98 -8.03
CA PHE A 47 -15.51 -4.89 -9.41
C PHE A 47 -15.21 -6.28 -9.98
N SER A 48 -15.41 -6.38 -11.30
CA SER A 48 -14.89 -7.47 -12.10
C SER A 48 -14.25 -6.85 -13.34
N PHE A 49 -12.93 -6.72 -13.31
CA PHE A 49 -12.20 -6.25 -14.49
C PHE A 49 -12.38 -7.28 -15.61
N PRO A 50 -12.91 -6.87 -16.77
CA PRO A 50 -13.35 -7.85 -17.78
C PRO A 50 -12.17 -8.44 -18.55
N LYS A 51 -11.04 -7.74 -18.59
CA LYS A 51 -9.87 -8.10 -19.41
C LYS A 51 -8.59 -7.49 -18.89
N LYS A 52 -7.48 -7.93 -19.45
CA LYS A 52 -6.16 -7.37 -19.21
C LYS A 52 -6.08 -5.95 -19.76
N ALA A 53 -5.66 -5.01 -18.93
CA ALA A 53 -5.54 -3.60 -19.27
C ALA A 53 -4.21 -3.04 -18.76
N PRO A 54 -3.16 -2.97 -19.61
CA PRO A 54 -1.87 -2.40 -19.24
C PRO A 54 -1.94 -0.86 -19.28
N ILE A 55 -1.77 -0.26 -18.12
CA ILE A 55 -1.78 1.19 -17.90
C ILE A 55 -0.35 1.66 -17.67
N TYR A 56 0.19 2.46 -18.58
CA TYR A 56 1.57 2.97 -18.49
C TYR A 56 1.69 4.09 -17.44
N ASP A 57 0.72 4.98 -17.37
CA ASP A 57 0.68 6.09 -16.42
C ASP A 57 -0.62 6.04 -15.61
N LEU A 58 -0.57 5.38 -14.46
CA LEU A 58 -1.69 5.27 -13.54
C LEU A 58 -2.11 6.64 -12.98
N GLY A 59 -1.16 7.57 -12.84
CA GLY A 59 -1.44 8.94 -12.39
C GLY A 59 -2.35 9.68 -13.37
N ASN A 60 -2.08 9.58 -14.66
CA ASN A 60 -2.92 10.18 -15.69
C ASN A 60 -4.32 9.54 -15.75
N LEU A 61 -4.43 8.22 -15.57
CA LEU A 61 -5.72 7.54 -15.46
C LEU A 61 -6.52 8.05 -14.24
N ILE A 62 -5.89 8.09 -13.05
CA ILE A 62 -6.49 8.60 -11.82
C ILE A 62 -6.96 10.05 -11.99
N ASN A 63 -6.11 10.93 -12.54
CA ASN A 63 -6.44 12.33 -12.76
C ASN A 63 -7.59 12.49 -13.77
N SER A 64 -7.64 11.66 -14.81
CA SER A 64 -8.75 11.66 -15.79
C SER A 64 -10.08 11.28 -15.14
N ILE A 65 -10.08 10.26 -14.27
CA ILE A 65 -11.27 9.88 -13.50
C ILE A 65 -11.70 11.02 -12.58
N LYS A 66 -10.78 11.61 -11.81
CA LYS A 66 -11.06 12.73 -10.90
C LYS A 66 -11.60 13.96 -11.62
N THR A 67 -11.03 14.29 -12.78
CA THR A 67 -11.47 15.44 -13.59
C THR A 67 -12.92 15.31 -14.00
N LEU A 68 -13.37 14.14 -14.44
CA LEU A 68 -14.76 13.90 -14.81
C LEU A 68 -15.67 13.62 -13.61
N SER A 69 -15.12 13.33 -12.42
CA SER A 69 -15.89 13.07 -11.19
C SER A 69 -16.15 14.32 -10.34
N TYR A 70 -15.99 15.54 -10.88
CA TYR A 70 -16.05 16.78 -10.10
C TYR A 70 -17.40 17.00 -9.38
N GLN A 71 -18.53 16.68 -10.02
CA GLN A 71 -19.87 16.85 -9.43
C GLN A 71 -20.56 15.51 -9.12
N THR A 72 -20.33 14.52 -9.95
CA THR A 72 -20.87 13.18 -9.82
C THR A 72 -19.81 12.18 -10.22
N THR A 73 -19.84 10.98 -9.64
CA THR A 73 -18.86 9.93 -9.94
C THR A 73 -18.91 9.51 -11.41
N ALA A 74 -17.76 9.57 -12.08
CA ALA A 74 -17.65 9.15 -13.48
C ALA A 74 -17.77 7.63 -13.62
N ASP A 75 -18.35 7.20 -14.73
CA ASP A 75 -18.34 5.80 -15.15
C ASP A 75 -17.03 5.47 -15.87
N VAL A 76 -16.39 4.39 -15.45
CA VAL A 76 -15.13 3.87 -16.02
C VAL A 76 -15.42 2.55 -16.73
N GLU A 77 -15.15 2.49 -18.02
CA GLU A 77 -15.48 1.36 -18.89
C GLU A 77 -14.18 0.81 -19.52
N PHE A 78 -13.79 -0.41 -19.16
CA PHE A 78 -12.64 -1.10 -19.77
C PHE A 78 -13.06 -1.74 -21.10
N GLN A 79 -12.60 -1.14 -22.20
CA GLN A 79 -12.85 -1.57 -23.59
C GLN A 79 -11.68 -2.45 -24.09
N GLU A 80 -11.70 -2.86 -25.39
CA GLU A 80 -10.68 -3.73 -25.98
C GLU A 80 -9.26 -3.14 -25.93
N GLN A 81 -9.10 -1.84 -26.21
CA GLN A 81 -7.79 -1.18 -26.37
C GLN A 81 -7.64 0.09 -25.51
N LYS A 82 -8.65 0.41 -24.70
CA LYS A 82 -8.68 1.66 -23.93
C LYS A 82 -9.62 1.56 -22.74
N VAL A 83 -9.49 2.52 -21.83
CA VAL A 83 -10.51 2.83 -20.83
C VAL A 83 -11.28 4.07 -21.32
N ASP A 84 -12.60 3.98 -21.40
CA ASP A 84 -13.48 5.13 -21.55
C ASP A 84 -13.94 5.61 -20.17
N ILE A 85 -13.74 6.90 -19.89
CA ILE A 85 -14.19 7.56 -18.66
C ILE A 85 -15.29 8.53 -19.09
N VAL A 86 -16.50 8.34 -18.57
CA VAL A 86 -17.69 9.03 -19.06
C VAL A 86 -18.43 9.69 -17.91
N ASN A 87 -18.81 10.95 -18.08
CA ASN A 87 -19.73 11.64 -17.18
C ASN A 87 -20.43 12.81 -17.87
N SER A 88 -21.75 12.94 -17.68
CA SER A 88 -22.57 14.11 -18.09
C SER A 88 -22.33 14.57 -19.54
N GLY A 89 -22.20 13.62 -20.48
CA GLY A 89 -21.96 13.90 -21.90
C GLY A 89 -20.49 14.13 -22.29
N SER A 90 -19.58 14.17 -21.33
CA SER A 90 -18.12 14.23 -21.55
C SER A 90 -17.51 12.83 -21.54
N ARG A 91 -16.49 12.64 -22.39
CA ARG A 91 -15.76 11.36 -22.47
C ARG A 91 -14.26 11.58 -22.62
N ILE A 92 -13.47 10.90 -21.80
CA ILE A 92 -12.01 10.78 -21.94
C ILE A 92 -11.71 9.36 -22.40
N LYS A 93 -10.82 9.20 -23.38
CA LYS A 93 -10.33 7.91 -23.87
C LYS A 93 -8.88 7.76 -23.44
N TYR A 94 -8.61 6.76 -22.61
CA TYR A 94 -7.26 6.41 -22.16
C TYR A 94 -6.84 5.10 -22.85
N TYR A 95 -5.87 5.15 -23.78
CA TYR A 95 -5.41 3.98 -24.52
C TYR A 95 -4.41 3.16 -23.72
N TYR A 96 -4.48 1.84 -23.87
CA TYR A 96 -3.54 0.90 -23.24
C TYR A 96 -2.14 1.02 -23.83
N ALA A 97 -1.14 0.70 -23.02
CA ALA A 97 0.24 0.52 -23.45
C ALA A 97 0.48 -0.92 -23.94
N GLU A 98 1.64 -1.17 -24.52
CA GLU A 98 2.13 -2.53 -24.70
C GLU A 98 2.48 -3.13 -23.34
N GLU A 99 2.02 -4.34 -23.09
CA GLU A 99 2.20 -5.02 -21.79
C GLU A 99 3.67 -5.11 -21.34
N ARG A 100 4.60 -5.34 -22.28
CA ARG A 100 6.04 -5.40 -22.01
C ARG A 100 6.64 -4.11 -21.43
N MET A 101 5.93 -2.98 -21.55
CA MET A 101 6.36 -1.69 -21.01
C MET A 101 5.91 -1.48 -19.55
N VAL A 102 5.13 -2.42 -18.99
CA VAL A 102 4.58 -2.32 -17.65
C VAL A 102 5.20 -3.39 -16.77
N THR A 103 5.80 -2.97 -15.65
CA THR A 103 6.34 -3.90 -14.65
C THR A 103 5.18 -4.59 -13.94
N GLN A 104 5.24 -5.92 -13.86
CA GLN A 104 4.20 -6.74 -13.22
C GLN A 104 4.78 -7.49 -12.03
N PRO A 105 4.00 -7.65 -10.95
CA PRO A 105 4.37 -8.55 -9.85
C PRO A 105 4.41 -10.00 -10.35
N PRO A 106 5.09 -10.92 -9.64
CA PRO A 106 5.06 -12.35 -9.94
C PRO A 106 3.63 -12.89 -9.78
N ASP A 107 3.29 -13.92 -10.56
CA ASP A 107 1.95 -14.56 -10.54
C ASP A 107 1.59 -15.15 -9.17
N ALA A 108 2.59 -15.55 -8.39
CA ALA A 108 2.40 -16.08 -7.04
C ALA A 108 3.42 -15.46 -6.08
N ILE A 109 2.95 -15.09 -4.90
CA ILE A 109 3.80 -14.69 -3.78
C ILE A 109 4.35 -15.99 -3.15
N GLN A 110 5.65 -16.04 -2.92
CA GLN A 110 6.28 -17.18 -2.22
C GLN A 110 5.72 -17.32 -0.80
N ASP A 111 5.68 -18.55 -0.31
CA ASP A 111 5.35 -18.79 1.09
C ASP A 111 6.40 -18.12 1.99
N LEU A 112 5.96 -17.27 2.89
CA LEU A 112 6.81 -16.51 3.82
C LEU A 112 7.11 -17.30 5.11
N GLY A 113 6.43 -18.43 5.31
CA GLY A 113 6.50 -19.23 6.55
C GLY A 113 5.77 -18.57 7.73
N GLU A 114 6.13 -18.96 8.95
CA GLU A 114 5.56 -18.38 10.16
C GLU A 114 6.21 -17.02 10.50
N PRO A 115 5.43 -16.03 10.92
CA PRO A 115 5.99 -14.74 11.32
C PRO A 115 6.79 -14.86 12.62
N VAL A 116 7.95 -14.19 12.67
CA VAL A 116 8.76 -14.05 13.89
C VAL A 116 8.06 -13.13 14.89
N VAL A 117 7.39 -12.09 14.36
CA VAL A 117 6.63 -11.09 15.12
C VAL A 117 5.31 -10.84 14.44
N SER A 118 4.27 -10.75 15.25
CA SER A 118 2.93 -10.34 14.82
C SER A 118 2.38 -9.30 15.79
N THR A 119 1.99 -8.13 15.27
CA THR A 119 1.44 -7.05 16.09
C THR A 119 0.42 -6.24 15.30
N LYS A 120 -0.19 -5.24 15.95
CA LYS A 120 -1.13 -4.31 15.34
C LYS A 120 -0.56 -2.90 15.33
N LEU A 121 -0.64 -2.25 14.18
CA LEU A 121 -0.33 -0.84 13.99
C LEU A 121 -1.62 -0.09 13.69
N ASP A 122 -2.11 0.69 14.65
CA ASP A 122 -3.28 1.52 14.44
C ASP A 122 -2.95 2.68 13.48
N ILE A 123 -3.97 3.21 12.81
CA ILE A 123 -3.80 4.32 11.88
C ILE A 123 -3.15 5.54 12.53
N THR A 124 -3.43 5.77 13.82
CA THR A 124 -2.81 6.86 14.61
C THR A 124 -1.31 6.69 14.76
N HIS A 125 -0.82 5.45 14.93
CA HIS A 125 0.61 5.15 14.98
C HIS A 125 1.28 5.48 13.64
N LEU A 126 0.67 5.08 12.52
CA LEU A 126 1.19 5.40 11.17
C LEU A 126 1.27 6.91 10.93
N ILE A 127 0.25 7.66 11.34
CA ILE A 127 0.24 9.13 11.24
C ILE A 127 1.38 9.73 12.07
N GLN A 128 1.59 9.28 13.30
CA GLN A 128 2.66 9.75 14.17
C GLN A 128 4.03 9.44 13.58
N ILE A 129 4.25 8.20 13.14
CA ILE A 129 5.48 7.74 12.50
C ILE A 129 5.83 8.63 11.31
N GLN A 130 4.91 8.79 10.36
CA GLN A 130 5.15 9.57 9.14
C GLN A 130 5.37 11.05 9.43
N LYS A 131 4.60 11.62 10.37
CA LYS A 131 4.73 13.04 10.77
C LYS A 131 6.08 13.33 11.42
N ILE A 132 6.52 12.50 12.37
CA ILE A 132 7.80 12.69 13.05
C ILE A 132 8.97 12.40 12.11
N ALA A 133 8.88 11.35 11.30
CA ALA A 133 9.90 11.06 10.29
C ALA A 133 10.10 12.23 9.34
N SER A 134 9.02 12.85 8.85
CA SER A 134 9.08 14.04 7.99
C SER A 134 9.62 15.27 8.72
N THR A 135 9.20 15.50 9.98
CA THR A 135 9.61 16.67 10.76
C THR A 135 11.11 16.69 11.04
N TYR A 136 11.68 15.54 11.40
CA TYR A 136 13.10 15.40 11.74
C TYR A 136 13.94 14.77 10.63
N GLN A 137 13.35 14.50 9.45
CA GLN A 137 13.99 13.84 8.31
C GLN A 137 14.66 12.51 8.69
N LEU A 138 13.93 11.71 9.49
CA LEU A 138 14.41 10.41 9.96
C LEU A 138 14.23 9.35 8.87
N PRO A 139 15.29 8.60 8.49
CA PRO A 139 15.22 7.68 7.37
C PRO A 139 14.70 6.29 7.72
N ASP A 140 14.74 5.90 8.99
CA ASP A 140 14.54 4.51 9.41
C ASP A 140 13.39 4.39 10.40
N ILE A 141 12.69 3.25 10.33
CA ILE A 141 11.85 2.72 11.40
C ILE A 141 12.32 1.32 11.75
N CYS A 142 12.58 1.06 13.02
CA CYS A 142 13.00 -0.24 13.53
C CYS A 142 11.95 -0.78 14.50
N PHE A 143 11.54 -2.02 14.30
CA PHE A 143 10.73 -2.78 15.25
C PHE A 143 11.70 -3.60 16.11
N THR A 144 11.72 -3.32 17.39
CA THR A 144 12.67 -3.94 18.34
C THR A 144 11.93 -4.76 19.37
N GLY A 145 12.41 -5.99 19.58
CA GLY A 145 12.12 -6.79 20.76
C GLY A 145 13.30 -6.67 21.72
N PHE A 146 13.08 -6.15 22.92
CA PHE A 146 14.11 -6.03 23.93
C PHE A 146 13.50 -6.06 25.34
N GLU A 147 14.07 -6.85 26.25
CA GLU A 147 13.60 -7.00 27.64
C GLU A 147 12.08 -7.28 27.74
N GLY A 148 11.56 -8.12 26.83
CA GLY A 148 10.15 -8.49 26.81
C GLY A 148 9.20 -7.44 26.22
N LYS A 149 9.71 -6.32 25.67
CA LYS A 149 8.93 -5.24 25.09
C LYS A 149 9.07 -5.21 23.58
N LEU A 150 7.95 -5.01 22.89
CA LEU A 150 7.91 -4.72 21.46
C LEU A 150 7.73 -3.21 21.25
N THR A 151 8.67 -2.58 20.57
CA THR A 151 8.67 -1.14 20.34
C THR A 151 8.95 -0.83 18.86
N ALA A 152 8.22 0.13 18.29
CA ALA A 152 8.57 0.74 17.01
C ALA A 152 9.37 2.03 17.29
N VAL A 153 10.57 2.14 16.71
CA VAL A 153 11.49 3.26 16.89
C VAL A 153 11.75 3.94 15.56
N VAL A 154 11.30 5.17 15.40
CA VAL A 154 11.61 6.02 14.23
C VAL A 154 12.88 6.81 14.54
N THR A 155 13.93 6.66 13.75
CA THR A 155 15.24 7.26 14.03
C THR A 155 16.12 7.31 12.78
N ASP A 156 17.31 7.89 12.91
CA ASP A 156 18.43 7.63 12.01
C ASP A 156 19.37 6.63 12.72
N LYS A 157 19.28 5.34 12.38
CA LYS A 157 20.06 4.26 13.01
C LYS A 157 21.58 4.41 12.83
N ARG A 158 22.04 5.27 11.91
CA ARG A 158 23.46 5.56 11.69
C ARG A 158 23.98 6.67 12.59
N ASN A 159 23.09 7.48 13.17
CA ASN A 159 23.45 8.61 14.04
C ASN A 159 23.03 8.30 15.48
N LYS A 160 23.97 8.01 16.34
CA LYS A 160 23.74 7.67 17.77
C LYS A 160 23.10 8.81 18.59
N THR A 161 23.13 10.05 18.10
CA THR A 161 22.53 11.21 18.73
C THR A 161 21.28 11.71 18.00
N SER A 162 20.73 10.85 17.14
CA SER A 162 19.49 11.17 16.40
C SER A 162 18.31 11.41 17.34
N ASN A 163 17.44 12.33 16.96
CA ASN A 163 16.09 12.35 17.51
C ASN A 163 15.38 11.03 17.22
N SER A 164 14.44 10.64 18.07
CA SER A 164 13.65 9.44 17.87
C SER A 164 12.21 9.61 18.34
N LEU A 165 11.32 8.77 17.80
CA LEU A 165 9.99 8.49 18.33
C LEU A 165 9.91 7.02 18.68
N GLU A 166 9.49 6.71 19.90
CA GLU A 166 9.26 5.35 20.36
C GLU A 166 7.77 5.11 20.61
N ILE A 167 7.25 4.02 20.07
CA ILE A 167 5.86 3.61 20.23
C ILE A 167 5.84 2.17 20.76
N GLY A 168 5.30 1.97 21.97
CA GLY A 168 5.09 0.64 22.52
C GLY A 168 4.00 -0.11 21.76
N LEU A 169 4.31 -1.31 21.28
CA LEU A 169 3.38 -2.15 20.50
C LEU A 169 2.96 -3.43 21.22
N GLY A 170 3.40 -3.63 22.45
CA GLY A 170 3.07 -4.79 23.27
C GLY A 170 4.29 -5.50 23.85
N SER A 171 4.19 -6.81 24.06
CA SER A 171 5.24 -7.66 24.60
C SER A 171 5.69 -8.71 23.57
N VAL A 172 6.92 -9.20 23.72
CA VAL A 172 7.51 -10.21 22.87
C VAL A 172 8.51 -11.03 23.69
N ASP A 173 8.67 -12.31 23.33
CA ASP A 173 9.55 -13.24 24.09
C ASP A 173 10.98 -13.31 23.58
N LYS A 174 11.29 -12.61 22.47
CA LYS A 174 12.59 -12.69 21.80
C LYS A 174 13.18 -11.32 21.57
N ASP A 175 14.51 -11.25 21.59
CA ASP A 175 15.23 -10.06 21.19
C ASP A 175 15.45 -10.07 19.67
N PHE A 176 15.21 -8.94 19.03
CA PHE A 176 15.40 -8.72 17.58
C PHE A 176 15.44 -7.22 17.25
N CYS A 177 15.93 -6.91 16.06
CA CYS A 177 15.86 -5.58 15.48
C CYS A 177 15.58 -5.68 13.98
N PHE A 178 14.35 -5.37 13.57
CA PHE A 178 13.90 -5.37 12.17
C PHE A 178 13.68 -3.93 11.67
N CYS A 179 14.46 -3.51 10.71
CA CYS A 179 14.41 -2.14 10.21
C CYS A 179 13.85 -2.05 8.79
N LEU A 180 13.06 -0.99 8.54
CA LEU A 180 12.55 -0.56 7.25
C LEU A 180 13.00 0.87 6.96
N LYS A 181 13.10 1.22 5.68
CA LYS A 181 13.17 2.63 5.28
C LYS A 181 11.79 3.29 5.39
N ILE A 182 11.77 4.49 5.96
CA ILE A 182 10.54 5.31 6.05
C ILE A 182 9.98 5.58 4.67
N GLU A 183 10.80 5.78 3.65
CA GLU A 183 10.34 5.97 2.27
C GLU A 183 9.51 4.78 1.75
N ASN A 184 9.89 3.54 2.11
CA ASN A 184 9.14 2.34 1.75
C ASN A 184 7.83 2.24 2.54
N LEU A 185 7.80 2.65 3.80
CA LEU A 185 6.58 2.66 4.62
C LEU A 185 5.62 3.78 4.20
N SER A 186 6.12 4.86 3.62
CA SER A 186 5.32 6.03 3.24
C SER A 186 4.26 5.74 2.15
N VAL A 187 4.38 4.62 1.43
CA VAL A 187 3.37 4.17 0.47
C VAL A 187 2.07 3.74 1.17
N ILE A 188 2.14 3.34 2.45
CA ILE A 188 0.98 3.02 3.28
C ILE A 188 0.42 4.34 3.84
N ARG A 189 -0.51 4.95 3.10
CA ARG A 189 -1.07 6.24 3.48
C ARG A 189 -2.29 6.08 4.38
N PRO A 190 -2.38 6.86 5.48
CA PRO A 190 -3.64 7.04 6.18
C PRO A 190 -4.67 7.63 5.22
N SER A 191 -5.85 7.03 5.12
CA SER A 191 -6.90 7.53 4.24
C SER A 191 -7.45 8.86 4.74
N SER A 192 -7.70 9.78 3.79
CA SER A 192 -8.41 11.04 3.99
C SER A 192 -9.86 10.97 3.50
N ALA A 193 -10.29 9.83 2.99
CA ALA A 193 -11.67 9.63 2.51
C ALA A 193 -12.69 9.90 3.63
N THR A 194 -13.83 10.45 3.28
CA THR A 194 -14.95 10.73 4.19
C THR A 194 -15.37 9.47 4.95
N TYR A 195 -15.26 8.33 4.30
CA TYR A 195 -15.45 7.02 4.90
C TYR A 195 -14.17 6.19 4.73
N ASN A 196 -13.42 6.03 5.82
CA ASN A 196 -12.23 5.19 5.86
C ASN A 196 -12.52 3.83 6.52
N PRO A 197 -12.61 2.74 5.75
CA PRO A 197 -12.86 1.42 6.31
C PRO A 197 -11.63 0.81 6.99
N CYS A 198 -10.41 1.30 6.69
CA CYS A 198 -9.17 0.76 7.23
C CYS A 198 -8.81 1.45 8.56
N THR A 199 -8.88 0.71 9.67
CA THR A 199 -8.60 1.24 11.02
C THR A 199 -7.14 1.10 11.45
N GLY A 200 -6.33 0.38 10.67
CA GLY A 200 -4.93 0.10 10.92
C GLY A 200 -4.47 -1.12 10.14
N TYR A 201 -3.34 -1.67 10.53
CA TYR A 201 -2.75 -2.83 9.87
C TYR A 201 -2.30 -3.88 10.89
N LYS A 202 -2.54 -5.15 10.57
CA LYS A 202 -1.79 -6.23 11.18
C LYS A 202 -0.40 -6.21 10.54
N LEU A 203 0.63 -6.18 11.35
CA LEU A 203 2.02 -6.27 10.94
C LEU A 203 2.57 -7.64 11.30
N ASP A 204 2.94 -8.41 10.31
CA ASP A 204 3.66 -9.67 10.43
C ASP A 204 5.08 -9.51 9.87
N ILE A 205 6.11 -9.81 10.65
CA ILE A 205 7.51 -9.74 10.21
C ILE A 205 8.06 -11.15 10.13
N PHE A 206 8.65 -11.49 8.99
CA PHE A 206 9.13 -12.84 8.67
C PHE A 206 10.64 -12.92 8.66
N GLY A 207 11.18 -14.11 9.01
CA GLY A 207 12.61 -14.38 8.99
C GLY A 207 13.27 -14.26 7.61
N CYS A 208 12.51 -14.38 6.54
CA CYS A 208 12.96 -14.12 5.16
C CYS A 208 13.14 -12.62 4.85
N LYS A 209 13.17 -11.75 5.87
CA LYS A 209 13.36 -10.29 5.80
C LYS A 209 12.27 -9.57 5.01
N VAL A 210 11.02 -9.95 5.26
CA VAL A 210 9.83 -9.28 4.71
C VAL A 210 8.92 -8.87 5.87
N ALA A 211 8.41 -7.64 5.82
CA ALA A 211 7.31 -7.15 6.65
C ALA A 211 6.02 -7.12 5.82
N LYS A 212 4.97 -7.79 6.29
CA LYS A 212 3.64 -7.81 5.68
C LYS A 212 2.70 -6.96 6.51
N PHE A 213 2.10 -5.97 5.88
CA PHE A 213 1.05 -5.13 6.45
C PHE A 213 -0.29 -5.55 5.83
N THR A 214 -1.18 -6.10 6.63
CA THR A 214 -2.53 -6.49 6.20
C THR A 214 -3.54 -5.51 6.77
N GLY A 215 -4.29 -4.82 5.90
CA GLY A 215 -5.26 -3.81 6.29
C GLY A 215 -6.39 -4.39 7.16
N LEU A 216 -6.66 -3.76 8.29
CA LEU A 216 -7.78 -4.08 9.18
C LEU A 216 -9.03 -3.36 8.67
N ILE A 217 -9.67 -3.96 7.66
CA ILE A 217 -10.80 -3.36 6.97
C ILE A 217 -12.10 -3.75 7.67
N SER A 218 -12.89 -2.74 8.02
CA SER A 218 -14.19 -2.90 8.63
C SER A 218 -15.20 -3.51 7.64
N LYS A 219 -15.88 -4.57 7.99
CA LYS A 219 -16.86 -5.27 7.14
C LYS A 219 -18.24 -4.59 7.17
N ASN A 220 -18.34 -3.38 6.66
CA ASN A 220 -19.64 -2.74 6.47
C ASN A 220 -20.12 -2.91 5.02
N ALA A 221 -21.41 -2.90 4.78
CA ALA A 221 -22.02 -3.16 3.46
C ALA A 221 -21.59 -2.19 2.34
N GLU A 222 -20.96 -1.08 2.69
CA GLU A 222 -20.45 -0.06 1.77
C GLU A 222 -18.98 -0.23 1.40
N ASN A 223 -18.31 -1.28 1.92
CA ASN A 223 -16.89 -1.50 1.65
C ASN A 223 -16.65 -2.04 0.25
N SER A 224 -15.99 -1.26 -0.52
CA SER A 224 -15.58 -1.56 -1.89
C SER A 224 -14.21 -2.25 -1.97
N VAL A 225 -13.44 -2.28 -0.88
CA VAL A 225 -12.14 -2.99 -0.79
C VAL A 225 -12.27 -4.14 0.19
N GLY A 226 -12.10 -5.37 -0.29
CA GLY A 226 -12.20 -6.60 0.50
C GLY A 226 -10.94 -6.91 1.30
N SER A 227 -9.76 -6.66 0.71
CA SER A 227 -8.46 -6.80 1.36
C SER A 227 -7.45 -5.81 0.78
N LEU A 228 -6.46 -5.45 1.61
CA LEU A 228 -5.35 -4.60 1.22
C LEU A 228 -4.10 -5.11 1.94
N GLU A 229 -3.07 -5.46 1.18
CA GLU A 229 -1.82 -5.99 1.71
C GLU A 229 -0.62 -5.28 1.09
N TYR A 230 0.39 -5.00 1.91
CA TYR A 230 1.70 -4.52 1.48
C TYR A 230 2.77 -5.45 2.02
N LEU A 231 3.67 -5.90 1.15
CA LEU A 231 4.88 -6.61 1.51
C LEU A 231 6.06 -5.70 1.25
N ILE A 232 6.85 -5.42 2.29
CA ILE A 232 7.97 -4.50 2.23
C ILE A 232 9.22 -5.24 2.69
N ALA A 233 10.29 -5.21 1.88
CA ALA A 233 11.57 -5.79 2.25
C ALA A 233 12.20 -5.03 3.43
N LEU A 234 12.71 -5.77 4.40
CA LEU A 234 13.49 -5.22 5.50
C LEU A 234 14.89 -4.83 5.03
N GLU A 235 15.54 -3.95 5.79
CA GLU A 235 16.94 -3.61 5.59
C GLU A 235 17.84 -4.85 5.83
N PRO A 236 18.97 -4.97 5.08
CA PRO A 236 19.84 -6.15 5.17
C PRO A 236 20.45 -6.41 6.55
N ASP A 237 20.63 -5.35 7.34
CA ASP A 237 21.17 -5.39 8.72
C ASP A 237 20.12 -5.69 9.80
N SER A 238 18.91 -6.11 9.41
CA SER A 238 17.89 -6.62 10.32
C SER A 238 18.31 -7.98 10.89
N GLU A 239 18.17 -8.14 12.23
CA GLU A 239 18.62 -9.31 12.99
C GLU A 239 17.52 -9.85 13.92
N TYR A 240 17.52 -11.18 14.18
CA TYR A 240 16.62 -11.85 15.15
C TYR A 240 17.25 -13.12 15.70
#